data_c9f2c26c926bfa9c38a4de58947741c1
#
_entry.id   c9f2c26c926bfa9c38a4de58947741c1
#
_cell.length_a   1.000
_cell.length_b   1.000
_cell.length_c   1.000
_cell.angle_alpha   90.00
_cell.angle_beta   90.00
_cell.angle_gamma   90.00
#
_symmetry.space_group_name_H-M   'P 1'
#
loop_
_entity.id
_entity.type
_entity.pdbx_description
1 polymer ?
#
loop_
_entity_poly.entity_id
_entity_poly.type
_entity_poly.pdbx_seq_one_letter_code
_entity_poly.pdbx_strand_id
1 'polypeptide(L)'
;MNTDNLHDILDETVQVYSQKKQSRSETPAEIGAHFHPLLDRLCETAEAQNASDILISKGFPPSLKINSALTPQPQKALTGEETAAIAASTMNAEQSEIFRRDGEINYSVQSRSGTRYRANAYYSQGSAGLVLRRINHVIPQMRELGLPEKLKDLAVAPRGLLIIVGPTGSGKSTTMATMLEHRNKTLPGHIVTIEDPIEFIYKPRRCIFTQREIGVDTINWQTAVQNA
;
A
#
# COMPACT_ATOMS: atom_id res chain seq x y z
N MET A 1 -27.50 -31.63 -3.05
CA MET A 1 -27.10 -30.23 -3.11
C MET A 1 -27.46 -29.75 -4.50
N ASN A 2 -28.35 -28.76 -4.58
CA ASN A 2 -29.00 -28.36 -5.81
C ASN A 2 -28.05 -27.53 -6.67
N THR A 3 -27.84 -27.92 -7.92
CA THR A 3 -26.98 -27.24 -8.91
C THR A 3 -27.49 -25.84 -9.26
N ASP A 4 -28.77 -25.56 -9.04
CA ASP A 4 -29.40 -24.26 -9.33
C ASP A 4 -28.90 -23.15 -8.40
N ASN A 5 -28.56 -23.49 -7.15
CA ASN A 5 -28.04 -22.54 -6.16
C ASN A 5 -26.59 -22.05 -6.45
N LEU A 6 -25.84 -22.81 -7.26
CA LEU A 6 -24.48 -22.44 -7.64
C LEU A 6 -24.45 -21.46 -8.82
N HIS A 7 -25.41 -21.60 -9.73
CA HIS A 7 -25.57 -20.66 -10.86
C HIS A 7 -26.02 -19.28 -10.40
N ASP A 8 -26.98 -19.19 -9.48
CA ASP A 8 -27.46 -17.93 -8.93
C ASP A 8 -26.33 -17.17 -8.18
N ILE A 9 -25.49 -17.88 -7.42
CA ILE A 9 -24.32 -17.30 -6.72
C ILE A 9 -23.27 -16.82 -7.72
N LEU A 10 -23.06 -17.54 -8.81
CA LEU A 10 -22.12 -17.13 -9.86
C LEU A 10 -22.64 -15.91 -10.64
N ASP A 11 -23.92 -15.85 -10.96
CA ASP A 11 -24.52 -14.71 -11.67
C ASP A 11 -24.56 -13.45 -10.82
N GLU A 12 -24.88 -13.52 -9.52
CA GLU A 12 -24.75 -12.40 -8.59
C GLU A 12 -23.29 -11.91 -8.48
N THR A 13 -22.35 -12.84 -8.40
CA THR A 13 -20.92 -12.50 -8.32
C THR A 13 -20.44 -11.83 -9.60
N VAL A 14 -20.88 -12.30 -10.77
CA VAL A 14 -20.54 -11.71 -12.07
C VAL A 14 -21.20 -10.34 -12.25
N GLN A 15 -22.44 -10.13 -11.80
CA GLN A 15 -23.10 -8.82 -11.84
C GLN A 15 -22.43 -7.80 -10.93
N VAL A 16 -22.09 -8.17 -9.71
CA VAL A 16 -21.33 -7.32 -8.77
C VAL A 16 -19.93 -6.99 -9.34
N TYR A 17 -19.29 -7.95 -10.00
CA TYR A 17 -18.01 -7.75 -10.66
C TYR A 17 -18.12 -6.80 -11.87
N SER A 18 -19.17 -6.94 -12.67
CA SER A 18 -19.42 -6.10 -13.86
C SER A 18 -19.77 -4.66 -13.47
N GLN A 19 -20.54 -4.46 -12.39
CA GLN A 19 -20.84 -3.13 -11.85
C GLN A 19 -19.59 -2.46 -11.26
N LYS A 20 -18.74 -3.21 -10.53
CA LYS A 20 -17.44 -2.71 -10.06
C LYS A 20 -16.47 -2.37 -11.20
N LYS A 21 -16.55 -3.06 -12.32
CA LYS A 21 -15.71 -2.78 -13.49
C LYS A 21 -16.12 -1.52 -14.25
N GLN A 22 -17.40 -1.14 -14.23
CA GLN A 22 -17.89 0.12 -14.83
C GLN A 22 -17.55 1.35 -13.99
N SER A 23 -17.34 1.23 -12.64
CA SER A 23 -16.92 2.33 -11.79
C SER A 23 -15.38 2.56 -11.78
N ARG A 24 -14.59 1.69 -12.41
CA ARG A 24 -13.13 1.79 -12.51
C ARG A 24 -12.62 2.70 -13.63
N SER A 25 -13.41 3.63 -14.14
CA SER A 25 -13.00 4.52 -15.23
C SER A 25 -12.13 5.73 -14.80
N GLU A 26 -11.85 5.88 -13.52
CA GLU A 26 -10.92 6.90 -13.03
C GLU A 26 -9.55 6.26 -12.77
N THR A 27 -8.56 6.66 -13.54
CA THR A 27 -7.17 6.22 -13.39
C THR A 27 -6.60 6.69 -12.04
N PRO A 28 -5.74 5.89 -11.37
CA PRO A 28 -5.09 6.27 -10.10
C PRO A 28 -4.31 7.59 -10.16
N ALA A 29 -4.08 8.14 -11.34
CA ALA A 29 -3.35 9.39 -11.55
C ALA A 29 -4.10 10.65 -11.09
N GLU A 30 -5.42 10.61 -10.89
CA GLU A 30 -6.20 11.80 -10.47
C GLU A 30 -6.39 11.91 -8.95
N ILE A 31 -6.10 10.85 -8.19
CA ILE A 31 -6.30 10.82 -6.72
C ILE A 31 -5.24 11.65 -5.97
N GLY A 32 -4.11 11.99 -6.60
CA GLY A 32 -3.01 12.73 -5.96
C GLY A 32 -3.06 14.26 -6.13
N ALA A 33 -4.08 14.81 -6.80
CA ALA A 33 -3.98 16.18 -7.27
C ALA A 33 -4.19 17.28 -6.20
N HIS A 34 -4.84 16.98 -5.07
CA HIS A 34 -5.21 18.03 -4.11
C HIS A 34 -5.30 17.56 -2.64
N PHE A 35 -4.20 17.10 -2.06
CA PHE A 35 -4.16 16.93 -0.61
C PHE A 35 -4.40 18.28 0.10
N HIS A 36 -4.91 18.20 1.32
CA HIS A 36 -4.96 19.35 2.20
C HIS A 36 -3.55 19.97 2.32
N PRO A 37 -3.39 21.32 2.21
CA PRO A 37 -2.06 21.95 2.16
C PRO A 37 -1.13 21.62 3.34
N LEU A 38 -1.70 21.33 4.51
CA LEU A 38 -0.93 20.84 5.65
C LEU A 38 -0.38 19.45 5.37
N LEU A 39 -1.17 18.55 4.78
CA LEU A 39 -0.74 17.19 4.50
C LEU A 39 0.35 17.14 3.42
N ASP A 40 0.26 17.97 2.39
CA ASP A 40 1.33 18.11 1.39
C ASP A 40 2.67 18.45 2.05
N ARG A 41 2.69 19.47 2.93
CA ARG A 41 3.91 19.86 3.67
C ARG A 41 4.42 18.74 4.61
N LEU A 42 3.50 18.01 5.23
CA LEU A 42 3.87 16.86 6.08
C LEU A 42 4.48 15.72 5.26
N CYS A 43 3.99 15.46 4.05
CA CYS A 43 4.59 14.49 3.14
C CYS A 43 6.01 14.90 2.74
N GLU A 44 6.22 16.16 2.34
CA GLU A 44 7.55 16.69 2.02
C GLU A 44 8.51 16.57 3.22
N THR A 45 8.04 16.92 4.42
CA THR A 45 8.84 16.82 5.65
C THR A 45 9.16 15.36 5.99
N ALA A 46 8.17 14.47 5.86
CA ALA A 46 8.34 13.04 6.10
C ALA A 46 9.35 12.40 5.15
N GLU A 47 9.35 12.81 3.89
CA GLU A 47 10.31 12.35 2.89
C GLU A 47 11.73 12.86 3.21
N ALA A 48 11.88 14.15 3.53
CA ALA A 48 13.17 14.76 3.87
C ALA A 48 13.79 14.14 5.14
N GLN A 49 12.97 13.81 6.12
CA GLN A 49 13.42 13.23 7.40
C GLN A 49 13.40 11.70 7.43
N ASN A 50 13.11 11.07 6.30
CA ASN A 50 12.99 9.60 6.18
C ASN A 50 12.01 8.98 7.20
N ALA A 51 10.88 9.68 7.46
CA ALA A 51 9.85 9.18 8.35
C ALA A 51 9.14 7.97 7.73
N SER A 52 8.74 7.02 8.57
CA SER A 52 7.99 5.83 8.16
C SER A 52 6.49 6.09 8.11
N ASP A 53 5.96 6.90 9.02
CA ASP A 53 4.53 7.16 9.14
C ASP A 53 4.26 8.64 9.40
N ILE A 54 3.10 9.12 8.93
CA ILE A 54 2.49 10.41 9.27
C ILE A 54 1.21 10.11 10.04
N LEU A 55 1.05 10.71 11.22
CA LEU A 55 -0.10 10.51 12.09
C LEU A 55 -0.88 11.81 12.26
N ILE A 56 -2.17 11.75 11.98
CA ILE A 56 -3.13 12.86 12.12
C ILE A 56 -4.21 12.43 13.11
N SER A 57 -4.30 13.11 14.23
CA SER A 57 -5.27 12.81 15.29
C SER A 57 -5.77 14.09 15.95
N LYS A 58 -7.05 14.09 16.36
CA LYS A 58 -7.64 15.21 17.11
C LYS A 58 -6.94 15.40 18.45
N GLY A 59 -6.76 16.65 18.84
CA GLY A 59 -6.18 17.04 20.14
C GLY A 59 -4.66 16.87 20.23
N PHE A 60 -4.02 16.56 19.09
CA PHE A 60 -2.56 16.38 19.00
C PHE A 60 -1.99 17.12 17.79
N PRO A 61 -0.75 17.62 17.85
CA PRO A 61 -0.07 18.11 16.66
C PRO A 61 0.11 16.98 15.65
N PRO A 62 0.08 17.25 14.33
CA PRO A 62 0.51 16.28 13.33
C PRO A 62 1.87 15.71 13.72
N SER A 63 2.06 14.41 13.59
CA SER A 63 3.27 13.75 14.07
C SER A 63 3.88 12.84 13.02
N LEU A 64 5.20 12.80 12.98
CA LEU A 64 5.98 11.90 12.12
C LEU A 64 6.58 10.78 12.96
N LYS A 65 6.63 9.57 12.43
CA LYS A 65 7.36 8.47 13.04
C LYS A 65 8.72 8.35 12.37
N ILE A 66 9.77 8.67 13.12
CA ILE A 66 11.16 8.69 12.65
C ILE A 66 11.99 7.74 13.54
N ASN A 67 12.65 6.76 12.95
CA ASN A 67 13.42 5.75 13.70
C ASN A 67 12.65 5.12 14.86
N SER A 68 11.38 4.78 14.60
CA SER A 68 10.41 4.22 15.57
C SER A 68 9.95 5.19 16.67
N ALA A 69 10.45 6.41 16.75
CA ALA A 69 10.04 7.45 17.68
C ALA A 69 8.97 8.36 17.04
N LEU A 70 7.95 8.72 17.83
CA LEU A 70 6.93 9.69 17.41
C LEU A 70 7.45 11.10 17.68
N THR A 71 7.49 11.92 16.63
CA THR A 71 8.00 13.30 16.64
C THR A 71 6.88 14.26 16.25
N PRO A 72 6.28 14.97 17.23
CA PRO A 72 5.29 16.02 16.95
C PRO A 72 5.90 17.13 16.10
N GLN A 73 5.12 17.63 15.15
CA GLN A 73 5.53 18.72 14.29
C GLN A 73 5.15 20.09 14.93
N PRO A 74 5.77 21.20 14.50
CA PRO A 74 5.61 22.52 15.15
C PRO A 74 4.27 23.21 14.81
N GLN A 75 3.20 22.44 14.66
CA GLN A 75 1.83 22.91 14.46
C GLN A 75 1.04 22.84 15.76
N LYS A 76 -0.10 23.53 15.82
CA LYS A 76 -1.07 23.40 16.91
C LYS A 76 -1.70 22.00 16.90
N ALA A 77 -2.23 21.60 18.06
CA ALA A 77 -3.09 20.44 18.14
C ALA A 77 -4.30 20.60 17.22
N LEU A 78 -4.60 19.56 16.43
CA LEU A 78 -5.65 19.59 15.42
C LEU A 78 -7.04 19.47 16.07
N THR A 79 -8.01 20.17 15.52
CA THR A 79 -9.43 20.02 15.82
C THR A 79 -10.01 18.79 15.08
N GLY A 80 -11.21 18.34 15.50
CA GLY A 80 -11.90 17.27 14.78
C GLY A 80 -12.31 17.64 13.35
N GLU A 81 -12.59 18.91 13.10
CA GLU A 81 -12.91 19.42 11.76
C GLU A 81 -11.67 19.41 10.85
N GLU A 82 -10.52 19.82 11.38
CA GLU A 82 -9.26 19.79 10.64
C GLU A 82 -8.84 18.36 10.30
N THR A 83 -8.93 17.42 11.24
CA THR A 83 -8.60 16.01 10.95
C THR A 83 -9.55 15.39 9.94
N ALA A 84 -10.85 15.71 9.99
CA ALA A 84 -11.83 15.26 9.01
C ALA A 84 -11.56 15.84 7.61
N ALA A 85 -11.23 17.13 7.51
CA ALA A 85 -10.87 17.76 6.24
C ALA A 85 -9.60 17.16 5.63
N ILE A 86 -8.59 16.88 6.46
CA ILE A 86 -7.34 16.23 6.02
C ILE A 86 -7.63 14.82 5.52
N ALA A 87 -8.38 14.02 6.27
CA ALA A 87 -8.73 12.66 5.86
C ALA A 87 -9.55 12.65 4.56
N ALA A 88 -10.57 13.49 4.46
CA ALA A 88 -11.40 13.60 3.26
C ALA A 88 -10.61 14.01 2.02
N SER A 89 -9.57 14.83 2.16
CA SER A 89 -8.73 15.26 1.04
C SER A 89 -7.91 14.14 0.40
N THR A 90 -7.83 12.98 1.05
CA THR A 90 -7.08 11.81 0.56
C THR A 90 -7.97 10.73 -0.05
N MET A 91 -9.29 10.91 -0.04
CA MET A 91 -10.27 9.93 -0.48
C MET A 91 -11.01 10.39 -1.74
N ASN A 92 -11.31 9.44 -2.61
CA ASN A 92 -12.31 9.64 -3.66
C ASN A 92 -13.74 9.51 -3.09
N ALA A 93 -14.76 9.72 -3.94
CA ALA A 93 -16.17 9.68 -3.53
C ALA A 93 -16.57 8.31 -2.96
N GLU A 94 -16.17 7.20 -3.59
CA GLU A 94 -16.48 5.83 -3.16
C GLU A 94 -15.81 5.53 -1.81
N GLN A 95 -14.52 5.87 -1.66
CA GLN A 95 -13.78 5.70 -0.41
C GLN A 95 -14.39 6.52 0.73
N SER A 96 -14.83 7.74 0.46
CA SER A 96 -15.49 8.60 1.45
C SER A 96 -16.84 8.01 1.90
N GLU A 97 -17.56 7.35 1.01
CA GLU A 97 -18.81 6.68 1.35
C GLU A 97 -18.58 5.43 2.20
N ILE A 98 -17.60 4.60 1.83
CA ILE A 98 -17.17 3.44 2.64
C ILE A 98 -16.74 3.91 4.03
N PHE A 99 -15.91 4.95 4.13
CA PHE A 99 -15.44 5.49 5.41
C PHE A 99 -16.58 5.96 6.30
N ARG A 100 -17.58 6.65 5.72
CA ARG A 100 -18.78 7.10 6.48
C ARG A 100 -19.64 5.95 6.96
N ARG A 101 -19.75 4.88 6.17
CA ARG A 101 -20.57 3.70 6.46
C ARG A 101 -19.90 2.78 7.48
N ASP A 102 -18.63 2.45 7.27
CA ASP A 102 -17.91 1.39 8.00
C ASP A 102 -17.07 1.93 9.16
N GLY A 103 -16.80 3.25 9.18
CA GLY A 103 -16.04 3.89 10.24
C GLY A 103 -14.51 3.79 10.08
N GLU A 104 -14.03 2.97 9.14
CA GLU A 104 -12.61 2.82 8.82
C GLU A 104 -12.43 2.39 7.37
N ILE A 105 -11.28 2.73 6.79
CA ILE A 105 -10.91 2.31 5.44
C ILE A 105 -9.40 2.30 5.26
N ASN A 106 -8.89 1.27 4.54
CA ASN A 106 -7.51 1.21 4.06
C ASN A 106 -7.48 1.44 2.54
N TYR A 107 -6.56 2.28 2.09
CA TYR A 107 -6.38 2.61 0.67
C TYR A 107 -4.97 3.11 0.39
N SER A 108 -4.60 3.22 -0.87
CA SER A 108 -3.32 3.78 -1.29
C SER A 108 -3.50 5.20 -1.78
N VAL A 109 -2.55 6.08 -1.46
CA VAL A 109 -2.48 7.46 -1.96
C VAL A 109 -1.08 7.78 -2.45
N GLN A 110 -0.97 8.79 -3.31
CA GLN A 110 0.30 9.27 -3.82
C GLN A 110 0.44 10.76 -3.56
N SER A 111 1.56 11.18 -2.96
CA SER A 111 1.88 12.60 -2.75
C SER A 111 2.25 13.29 -4.07
N ARG A 112 2.32 14.61 -4.06
CA ARG A 112 2.76 15.41 -5.21
C ARG A 112 4.18 15.08 -5.67
N SER A 113 5.05 14.65 -4.76
CA SER A 113 6.41 14.19 -5.08
C SER A 113 6.45 12.83 -5.77
N GLY A 114 5.31 12.12 -5.86
CA GLY A 114 5.22 10.77 -6.40
C GLY A 114 5.44 9.66 -5.36
N THR A 115 5.65 10.01 -4.09
CA THR A 115 5.78 9.03 -3.01
C THR A 115 4.43 8.40 -2.70
N ARG A 116 4.39 7.06 -2.68
CA ARG A 116 3.18 6.32 -2.33
C ARG A 116 3.10 6.08 -0.83
N TYR A 117 1.88 6.19 -0.31
CA TYR A 117 1.54 5.91 1.08
C TYR A 117 0.36 4.93 1.13
N ARG A 118 0.41 4.01 2.09
CA ARG A 118 -0.78 3.31 2.55
C ARG A 118 -1.47 4.19 3.57
N ALA A 119 -2.72 4.54 3.32
CA ALA A 119 -3.58 5.30 4.19
C ALA A 119 -4.50 4.36 4.99
N ASN A 120 -4.62 4.61 6.28
CA ASN A 120 -5.66 4.07 7.13
C ASN A 120 -6.40 5.26 7.74
N ALA A 121 -7.65 5.45 7.36
CA ALA A 121 -8.55 6.41 7.99
C ALA A 121 -9.51 5.67 8.93
N TYR A 122 -9.78 6.24 10.09
CA TYR A 122 -10.60 5.62 11.13
C TYR A 122 -11.30 6.69 11.98
N TYR A 123 -12.38 6.31 12.66
CA TYR A 123 -12.95 7.16 13.71
C TYR A 123 -12.42 6.76 15.08
N SER A 124 -12.05 7.76 15.86
CA SER A 124 -11.69 7.62 17.27
C SER A 124 -12.36 8.73 18.09
N GLN A 125 -13.13 8.36 19.10
CA GLN A 125 -13.87 9.29 19.97
C GLN A 125 -14.72 10.30 19.16
N GLY A 126 -15.39 9.81 18.10
CA GLY A 126 -16.25 10.62 17.24
C GLY A 126 -15.52 11.58 16.29
N SER A 127 -14.21 11.47 16.16
CA SER A 127 -13.41 12.32 15.25
C SER A 127 -12.60 11.45 14.29
N ALA A 128 -12.45 11.92 13.06
CA ALA A 128 -11.63 11.24 12.07
C ALA A 128 -10.14 11.31 12.44
N GLY A 129 -9.43 10.19 12.26
CA GLY A 129 -7.98 10.11 12.30
C GLY A 129 -7.45 9.54 11.00
N LEU A 130 -6.17 9.78 10.71
CA LEU A 130 -5.51 9.28 9.51
C LEU A 130 -4.07 8.88 9.83
N VAL A 131 -3.68 7.70 9.41
CA VAL A 131 -2.28 7.26 9.41
C VAL A 131 -1.85 7.01 7.98
N LEU A 132 -0.77 7.66 7.55
CA LEU A 132 -0.13 7.40 6.27
C LEU A 132 1.19 6.69 6.50
N ARG A 133 1.31 5.45 6.05
CA ARG A 133 2.56 4.70 6.06
C ARG A 133 3.24 4.80 4.70
N ARG A 134 4.47 5.30 4.69
CA ARG A 134 5.24 5.46 3.47
C ARG A 134 5.66 4.08 2.90
N ILE A 135 5.41 3.88 1.61
CA ILE A 135 5.87 2.71 0.87
C ILE A 135 7.29 2.99 0.37
N ASN A 136 8.23 2.12 0.73
CA ASN A 136 9.62 2.30 0.38
C ASN A 136 9.88 2.04 -1.11
N HIS A 137 10.60 2.97 -1.75
CA HIS A 137 11.12 2.79 -3.11
C HIS A 137 12.57 2.32 -3.14
N VAL A 138 13.26 2.36 -2.00
CA VAL A 138 14.66 1.95 -1.89
C VAL A 138 14.73 0.52 -1.39
N ILE A 139 15.11 -0.38 -2.28
CA ILE A 139 15.35 -1.79 -1.95
C ILE A 139 16.83 -1.90 -1.61
N PRO A 140 17.19 -2.31 -0.37
CA PRO A 140 18.58 -2.46 0.05
C PRO A 140 19.28 -3.57 -0.75
N GLN A 141 20.60 -3.56 -0.79
CA GLN A 141 21.35 -4.64 -1.40
C GLN A 141 21.49 -5.82 -0.43
N MET A 142 21.53 -7.05 -0.95
CA MET A 142 21.68 -8.25 -0.12
C MET A 142 22.90 -8.17 0.82
N ARG A 143 24.02 -7.62 0.34
CA ARG A 143 25.26 -7.44 1.13
C ARG A 143 25.07 -6.50 2.32
N GLU A 144 24.23 -5.46 2.16
CA GLU A 144 23.95 -4.48 3.22
C GLU A 144 23.14 -5.10 4.36
N LEU A 145 22.38 -6.14 4.04
CA LEU A 145 21.58 -6.93 4.99
C LEU A 145 22.33 -8.13 5.56
N GLY A 146 23.59 -8.35 5.16
CA GLY A 146 24.36 -9.53 5.59
C GLY A 146 23.78 -10.87 5.08
N LEU A 147 23.00 -10.85 4.01
CA LEU A 147 22.35 -12.04 3.47
C LEU A 147 23.36 -12.94 2.72
N PRO A 148 23.24 -14.28 2.84
CA PRO A 148 24.11 -15.22 2.15
C PRO A 148 24.09 -15.05 0.62
N GLU A 149 25.26 -15.08 -0.03
CA GLU A 149 25.38 -15.01 -1.50
C GLU A 149 24.57 -16.06 -2.23
N LYS A 150 24.34 -17.21 -1.62
CA LYS A 150 23.52 -18.31 -2.16
C LYS A 150 22.08 -17.86 -2.54
N LEU A 151 21.55 -16.82 -1.90
CA LEU A 151 20.24 -16.29 -2.24
C LEU A 151 20.21 -15.68 -3.65
N LYS A 152 21.34 -15.25 -4.19
CA LYS A 152 21.44 -14.77 -5.57
C LYS A 152 21.16 -15.88 -6.57
N ASP A 153 21.73 -17.07 -6.32
CA ASP A 153 21.52 -18.25 -7.17
C ASP A 153 20.06 -18.69 -7.12
N LEU A 154 19.47 -18.69 -5.92
CA LEU A 154 18.06 -19.03 -5.73
C LEU A 154 17.13 -18.04 -6.41
N ALA A 155 17.45 -16.74 -6.38
CA ALA A 155 16.65 -15.69 -7.01
C ALA A 155 16.58 -15.83 -8.55
N VAL A 156 17.60 -16.41 -9.17
CA VAL A 156 17.66 -16.62 -10.63
C VAL A 156 17.33 -18.04 -11.06
N ALA A 157 17.01 -18.93 -10.13
CA ALA A 157 16.64 -20.30 -10.44
C ALA A 157 15.43 -20.35 -11.41
N PRO A 158 15.46 -21.22 -12.44
CA PRO A 158 14.40 -21.22 -13.46
C PRO A 158 13.08 -21.82 -12.98
N ARG A 159 13.09 -22.59 -11.89
CA ARG A 159 11.91 -23.26 -11.30
C ARG A 159 12.17 -23.62 -9.85
N GLY A 160 11.10 -23.84 -9.10
CA GLY A 160 11.13 -24.26 -7.71
C GLY A 160 10.17 -23.44 -6.85
N LEU A 161 10.14 -23.76 -5.57
CA LEU A 161 9.41 -23.03 -4.54
C LEU A 161 10.42 -22.59 -3.48
N LEU A 162 10.42 -21.30 -3.15
CA LEU A 162 11.19 -20.74 -2.03
C LEU A 162 10.22 -20.19 -1.00
N ILE A 163 10.35 -20.62 0.24
CA ILE A 163 9.52 -20.16 1.36
C ILE A 163 10.41 -19.38 2.33
N ILE A 164 10.03 -18.12 2.61
CA ILE A 164 10.71 -17.27 3.59
C ILE A 164 9.81 -17.19 4.82
N VAL A 165 10.29 -17.67 5.96
CA VAL A 165 9.53 -17.75 7.21
C VAL A 165 10.22 -16.99 8.33
N GLY A 166 9.43 -16.52 9.30
CA GLY A 166 9.91 -15.79 10.48
C GLY A 166 8.82 -14.91 11.10
N PRO A 167 9.04 -14.35 12.29
CA PRO A 167 8.09 -13.46 12.94
C PRO A 167 7.93 -12.13 12.18
N THR A 168 6.90 -11.35 12.52
CA THR A 168 6.73 -10.00 11.98
C THR A 168 7.95 -9.14 12.30
N GLY A 169 8.40 -8.34 11.31
CA GLY A 169 9.57 -7.47 11.46
C GLY A 169 10.93 -8.19 11.30
N SER A 170 10.97 -9.50 11.03
CA SER A 170 12.23 -10.25 10.85
C SER A 170 12.92 -10.02 9.49
N GLY A 171 12.38 -9.17 8.62
CA GLY A 171 12.96 -8.85 7.32
C GLY A 171 12.54 -9.78 6.17
N LYS A 172 11.46 -10.56 6.31
CA LYS A 172 10.96 -11.46 5.25
C LYS A 172 10.71 -10.73 3.93
N SER A 173 9.89 -9.69 3.96
CA SER A 173 9.55 -8.90 2.75
C SER A 173 10.78 -8.20 2.20
N THR A 174 11.65 -7.68 3.05
CA THR A 174 12.91 -7.05 2.65
C THR A 174 13.84 -8.06 1.96
N THR A 175 13.96 -9.28 2.51
CA THR A 175 14.74 -10.35 1.90
C THR A 175 14.19 -10.72 0.52
N MET A 176 12.87 -10.93 0.42
CA MET A 176 12.21 -11.20 -0.85
C MET A 176 12.43 -10.06 -1.85
N ALA A 177 12.27 -8.81 -1.40
CA ALA A 177 12.46 -7.64 -2.25
C ALA A 177 13.88 -7.58 -2.83
N THR A 178 14.91 -7.84 -2.04
CA THR A 178 16.30 -7.85 -2.53
C THR A 178 16.56 -8.97 -3.53
N MET A 179 15.92 -10.13 -3.35
CA MET A 179 16.02 -11.26 -4.29
C MET A 179 15.35 -10.93 -5.62
N LEU A 180 14.15 -10.36 -5.59
CA LEU A 180 13.42 -9.93 -6.80
C LEU A 180 14.18 -8.82 -7.53
N GLU A 181 14.74 -7.85 -6.80
CA GLU A 181 15.57 -6.79 -7.39
C GLU A 181 16.85 -7.35 -8.02
N HIS A 182 17.48 -8.38 -7.40
CA HIS A 182 18.61 -9.08 -8.01
C HIS A 182 18.22 -9.74 -9.33
N ARG A 183 17.11 -10.49 -9.37
CA ARG A 183 16.59 -11.09 -10.61
C ARG A 183 16.27 -10.04 -11.66
N ASN A 184 15.63 -8.93 -11.28
CA ASN A 184 15.31 -7.80 -12.14
C ASN A 184 16.55 -7.18 -12.81
N LYS A 185 17.69 -7.17 -12.13
CA LYS A 185 18.96 -6.68 -12.66
C LYS A 185 19.69 -7.71 -13.54
N THR A 186 19.43 -8.99 -13.34
CA THR A 186 20.26 -10.07 -13.87
C THR A 186 19.66 -10.75 -15.10
N LEU A 187 18.38 -11.09 -15.07
CA LEU A 187 17.72 -11.87 -16.11
C LEU A 187 16.45 -11.17 -16.63
N PRO A 188 16.17 -11.27 -17.94
CA PRO A 188 14.89 -10.82 -18.47
C PRO A 188 13.75 -11.74 -18.01
N GLY A 189 12.55 -11.20 -17.87
CA GLY A 189 11.37 -11.96 -17.52
C GLY A 189 10.19 -11.11 -17.09
N HIS A 190 9.13 -11.77 -16.67
CA HIS A 190 7.96 -11.16 -16.06
C HIS A 190 7.88 -11.61 -14.59
N ILE A 191 7.79 -10.66 -13.68
CA ILE A 191 7.64 -10.90 -12.24
C ILE A 191 6.24 -10.41 -11.86
N VAL A 192 5.44 -11.32 -11.33
CA VAL A 192 4.13 -10.99 -10.76
C VAL A 192 4.25 -11.09 -9.24
N THR A 193 3.87 -10.05 -8.53
CA THR A 193 3.73 -10.10 -7.07
C THR A 193 2.26 -9.96 -6.69
N ILE A 194 1.87 -10.65 -5.62
CA ILE A 194 0.57 -10.54 -4.98
C ILE A 194 0.86 -10.24 -3.52
N GLU A 195 0.41 -9.08 -3.04
CA GLU A 195 0.85 -8.53 -1.75
C GLU A 195 -0.35 -7.99 -0.96
N ASP A 196 -0.24 -7.98 0.36
CA ASP A 196 -1.26 -7.44 1.26
C ASP A 196 -0.59 -6.76 2.48
N PRO A 197 -0.22 -5.48 2.30
CA PRO A 197 -0.16 -4.66 1.09
C PRO A 197 1.20 -4.71 0.38
N ILE A 198 1.34 -3.94 -0.73
CA ILE A 198 2.64 -3.69 -1.37
C ILE A 198 3.55 -2.94 -0.40
N GLU A 199 4.73 -3.52 -0.09
CA GLU A 199 5.73 -2.91 0.81
C GLU A 199 6.88 -2.22 0.06
N PHE A 200 7.19 -2.67 -1.17
CA PHE A 200 8.25 -2.10 -2.00
C PHE A 200 7.76 -1.89 -3.43
N ILE A 201 8.15 -0.78 -4.05
CA ILE A 201 7.88 -0.51 -5.45
C ILE A 201 9.14 -0.82 -6.28
N TYR A 202 9.00 -1.72 -7.25
CA TYR A 202 10.09 -2.10 -8.13
C TYR A 202 10.13 -1.20 -9.37
N LYS A 203 11.33 -0.74 -9.71
CA LYS A 203 11.57 -0.07 -10.99
C LYS A 203 11.93 -1.13 -12.04
N PRO A 204 11.16 -1.31 -13.13
CA PRO A 204 11.49 -2.25 -14.18
C PRO A 204 12.91 -1.99 -14.75
N ARG A 205 13.69 -3.07 -14.92
CA ARG A 205 15.02 -3.03 -15.55
C ARG A 205 15.09 -4.06 -16.68
N ARG A 206 15.41 -5.32 -16.35
CA ARG A 206 15.37 -6.45 -17.27
C ARG A 206 14.07 -7.25 -17.18
N CYS A 207 13.32 -7.07 -16.08
CA CYS A 207 12.02 -7.68 -15.89
C CYS A 207 10.90 -6.65 -16.02
N ILE A 208 9.75 -7.11 -16.54
CA ILE A 208 8.47 -6.44 -16.38
C ILE A 208 7.94 -6.81 -15.00
N PHE A 209 7.43 -5.85 -14.24
CA PHE A 209 6.78 -6.09 -12.94
C PHE A 209 5.28 -5.86 -13.05
N THR A 210 4.50 -6.81 -12.54
CA THR A 210 3.07 -6.68 -12.27
C THR A 210 2.87 -6.88 -10.78
N GLN A 211 2.75 -5.79 -10.03
CA GLN A 211 2.48 -5.81 -8.60
C GLN A 211 0.98 -5.67 -8.38
N ARG A 212 0.38 -6.58 -7.62
CA ARG A 212 -1.05 -6.62 -7.34
C ARG A 212 -1.31 -6.60 -5.85
N GLU A 213 -2.02 -5.60 -5.37
CA GLU A 213 -2.42 -5.46 -3.97
C GLU A 213 -3.81 -6.06 -3.73
N ILE A 214 -3.94 -6.87 -2.69
CA ILE A 214 -5.23 -7.41 -2.26
C ILE A 214 -6.15 -6.27 -1.80
N GLY A 215 -7.41 -6.30 -2.23
CA GLY A 215 -8.39 -5.26 -1.91
C GLY A 215 -8.30 -3.99 -2.76
N VAL A 216 -7.22 -3.83 -3.55
CA VAL A 216 -7.01 -2.69 -4.47
C VAL A 216 -7.01 -3.17 -5.92
N ASP A 217 -6.08 -4.03 -6.29
CA ASP A 217 -5.88 -4.52 -7.66
C ASP A 217 -6.56 -5.87 -7.89
N THR A 218 -6.84 -6.59 -6.83
CA THR A 218 -7.48 -7.91 -6.84
C THR A 218 -8.31 -8.12 -5.57
N ILE A 219 -9.37 -8.92 -5.67
CA ILE A 219 -10.32 -9.11 -4.57
C ILE A 219 -9.72 -9.93 -3.43
N ASN A 220 -9.00 -11.01 -3.76
CA ASN A 220 -8.42 -11.94 -2.79
C ASN A 220 -7.24 -12.72 -3.39
N TRP A 221 -6.54 -13.46 -2.56
CA TRP A 221 -5.39 -14.28 -2.93
C TRP A 221 -5.72 -15.33 -4.00
N GLN A 222 -6.85 -16.01 -3.87
CA GLN A 222 -7.25 -17.07 -4.80
C GLN A 222 -7.45 -16.51 -6.21
N THR A 223 -8.23 -15.43 -6.34
CA THR A 223 -8.46 -14.77 -7.62
C THR A 223 -7.17 -14.22 -8.22
N ALA A 224 -6.29 -13.68 -7.38
CA ALA A 224 -5.01 -13.15 -7.82
C ALA A 224 -4.12 -14.23 -8.43
N VAL A 225 -4.00 -15.38 -7.75
CA VAL A 225 -3.16 -16.51 -8.22
C VAL A 225 -3.74 -17.17 -9.47
N GLN A 226 -5.07 -17.33 -9.56
CA GLN A 226 -5.71 -17.91 -10.73
C GLN A 226 -5.51 -17.11 -12.03
N ASN A 227 -5.26 -15.80 -11.88
CA ASN A 227 -5.12 -14.86 -13.01
C ASN A 227 -3.69 -14.26 -13.10
N ALA A 228 -2.70 -14.93 -12.52
CA ALA A 228 -1.30 -14.52 -12.52
C ALA A 228 -0.53 -15.03 -13.75
#